data_118cd05d127fc435705195abe1663542
#
_entry.id   118cd05d127fc435705195abe1663542
#
_cell.length_a   1.000
_cell.length_b   1.000
_cell.length_c   1.000
_cell.angle_alpha   90.00
_cell.angle_beta   90.00
_cell.angle_gamma   90.00
#
_symmetry.space_group_name_H-M   'P 1'
#
loop_
_entity.id
_entity.type
_entity.pdbx_description
1 polymer ?
#
loop_
_entity_poly.entity_id
_entity_poly.type
_entity_poly.pdbx_seq_one_letter_code
_entity_poly.pdbx_strand_id
1 'polypeptide(L)'
;EQIAKNLLQKLHSLQPECVIDIHNTSGSSPSFGVTTFMDERHDALVSLFTHRMIVTDLQLGSLMEISETMMPTVTIECGGAQDLESNAMAADGLSRYMTLDDVLSNQHSDMTLEFFHNPMRLELLENKEIAYGDHCLIQDGVTLLPSVEHYNFGYVDATIQLGFISGDLADTLSVKDSAGGERIADYFELRDGGLYPRRKIKLFMVTTNPEIARKDCLFYLVEPED
;
A
#
# COMPACT_ATOMS: atom_id res chain seq x y z
N GLU A 1 -17.41 13.29 2.88
CA GLU A 1 -17.13 14.57 2.18
C GLU A 1 -17.09 15.77 3.13
N GLN A 2 -18.11 16.00 4.01
CA GLN A 2 -18.12 17.14 4.92
C GLN A 2 -17.02 17.08 5.98
N ILE A 3 -16.70 15.89 6.51
CA ILE A 3 -15.63 15.69 7.51
C ILE A 3 -14.27 16.05 6.88
N ALA A 4 -13.97 15.57 5.69
CA ALA A 4 -12.72 15.88 4.99
C ALA A 4 -12.58 17.38 4.75
N LYS A 5 -13.65 18.07 4.28
CA LYS A 5 -13.65 19.53 4.11
C LYS A 5 -13.36 20.28 5.40
N ASN A 6 -13.99 19.88 6.49
CA ASN A 6 -13.78 20.50 7.81
C ASN A 6 -12.34 20.30 8.29
N LEU A 7 -11.77 19.09 8.08
CA LEU A 7 -10.38 18.79 8.42
C LEU A 7 -9.42 19.69 7.63
N LEU A 8 -9.57 19.75 6.30
CA LEU A 8 -8.73 20.59 5.44
C LEU A 8 -8.81 22.09 5.80
N GLN A 9 -10.02 22.61 6.08
CA GLN A 9 -10.19 23.97 6.56
C GLN A 9 -9.46 24.20 7.89
N LYS A 10 -9.50 23.22 8.81
CA LYS A 10 -8.81 23.31 10.08
C LYS A 10 -7.29 23.32 9.89
N LEU A 11 -6.74 22.41 9.08
CA LEU A 11 -5.32 22.38 8.73
C LEU A 11 -4.87 23.68 8.11
N HIS A 12 -5.64 24.19 7.14
CA HIS A 12 -5.35 25.46 6.52
C HIS A 12 -5.33 26.64 7.52
N SER A 13 -6.25 26.64 8.50
CA SER A 13 -6.31 27.70 9.52
C SER A 13 -5.19 27.60 10.57
N LEU A 14 -4.73 26.40 10.89
CA LEU A 14 -3.67 26.14 11.88
C LEU A 14 -2.27 26.32 11.28
N GLN A 15 -2.11 26.06 9.98
CA GLN A 15 -0.83 26.05 9.26
C GLN A 15 0.26 25.28 10.03
N PRO A 16 0.05 23.99 10.36
CA PRO A 16 1.08 23.19 11.02
C PRO A 16 2.30 23.04 10.11
N GLU A 17 3.47 22.80 10.70
CA GLU A 17 4.72 22.59 9.94
C GLU A 17 4.69 21.27 9.14
N CYS A 18 4.00 20.26 9.65
CA CYS A 18 3.79 18.97 8.98
C CYS A 18 2.52 18.28 9.46
N VAL A 19 2.13 17.22 8.77
CA VAL A 19 1.04 16.31 9.16
C VAL A 19 1.51 14.87 9.09
N ILE A 20 1.21 14.09 10.11
CA ILE A 20 1.45 12.65 10.14
C ILE A 20 0.09 11.98 10.33
N ASP A 21 -0.32 11.20 9.32
CA ASP A 21 -1.56 10.44 9.31
C ASP A 21 -1.25 8.99 9.68
N ILE A 22 -1.73 8.52 10.85
CA ILE A 22 -1.34 7.22 11.41
C ILE A 22 -2.45 6.21 11.22
N HIS A 23 -2.13 5.12 10.56
CA HIS A 23 -3.02 4.04 10.16
C HIS A 23 -2.52 2.65 10.56
N ASN A 24 -3.40 1.67 10.39
CA ASN A 24 -3.09 0.25 10.38
C ASN A 24 -3.61 -0.37 9.09
N THR A 25 -2.86 -1.30 8.53
CA THR A 25 -3.31 -2.12 7.40
C THR A 25 -4.36 -3.13 7.84
N SER A 26 -5.22 -3.55 6.92
CA SER A 26 -6.27 -4.55 7.18
C SER A 26 -5.72 -5.97 7.36
N GLY A 27 -4.62 -6.30 6.67
CA GLY A 27 -3.91 -7.57 6.79
C GLY A 27 -2.62 -7.41 7.60
N SER A 28 -1.99 -8.52 8.01
CA SER A 28 -0.68 -8.48 8.66
C SER A 28 0.37 -7.89 7.72
N SER A 29 1.12 -6.92 8.21
CA SER A 29 2.10 -6.18 7.41
C SER A 29 3.19 -5.59 8.31
N PRO A 30 4.45 -5.48 7.85
CA PRO A 30 5.40 -4.62 8.51
C PRO A 30 4.97 -3.15 8.40
N SER A 31 5.54 -2.29 9.22
CA SER A 31 5.33 -0.84 9.14
C SER A 31 5.98 -0.24 7.89
N PHE A 32 5.34 0.79 7.31
CA PHE A 32 5.86 1.57 6.20
C PHE A 32 5.25 2.97 6.15
N GLY A 33 5.95 3.92 5.54
CA GLY A 33 5.42 5.24 5.22
C GLY A 33 4.95 5.31 3.77
N VAL A 34 3.98 6.17 3.50
CA VAL A 34 3.51 6.49 2.14
C VAL A 34 3.53 8.00 1.95
N THR A 35 4.02 8.44 0.81
CA THR A 35 4.12 9.86 0.47
C THR A 35 3.99 10.09 -1.04
N THR A 36 3.68 11.33 -1.43
CA THR A 36 3.71 11.78 -2.83
C THR A 36 5.04 12.44 -3.21
N PHE A 37 5.93 12.71 -2.24
CA PHE A 37 7.23 13.35 -2.47
C PHE A 37 8.39 12.55 -1.86
N MET A 38 9.52 12.62 -2.53
CA MET A 38 10.81 12.15 -2.03
C MET A 38 11.70 13.38 -1.80
N ASP A 39 11.69 13.89 -0.58
CA ASP A 39 12.56 14.98 -0.12
C ASP A 39 12.94 14.78 1.35
N GLU A 40 13.96 15.51 1.81
CA GLU A 40 14.52 15.38 3.17
C GLU A 40 13.46 15.52 4.29
N ARG A 41 12.39 16.29 4.07
CA ARG A 41 11.34 16.51 5.08
C ARG A 41 10.43 15.29 5.22
N HIS A 42 10.04 14.68 4.09
CA HIS A 42 9.25 13.46 4.10
C HIS A 42 10.05 12.28 4.62
N ASP A 43 11.33 12.18 4.21
CA ASP A 43 12.27 11.17 4.71
C ASP A 43 12.43 11.28 6.23
N ALA A 44 12.60 12.50 6.76
CA ALA A 44 12.70 12.75 8.19
C ALA A 44 11.45 12.28 8.94
N LEU A 45 10.25 12.63 8.45
CA LEU A 45 8.98 12.24 9.09
C LEU A 45 8.77 10.73 9.08
N VAL A 46 9.01 10.05 7.93
CA VAL A 46 8.84 8.59 7.82
C VAL A 46 9.85 7.86 8.71
N SER A 47 11.11 8.31 8.76
CA SER A 47 12.18 7.68 9.54
C SER A 47 11.95 7.70 11.05
N LEU A 48 11.06 8.54 11.55
CA LEU A 48 10.61 8.49 12.96
C LEU A 48 9.89 7.18 13.30
N PHE A 49 9.24 6.58 12.33
CA PHE A 49 8.37 5.41 12.52
C PHE A 49 8.96 4.15 11.89
N THR A 50 9.47 4.23 10.67
CA THR A 50 9.83 3.04 9.88
C THR A 50 11.00 3.34 8.94
N HIS A 51 11.62 2.27 8.43
CA HIS A 51 12.67 2.36 7.42
C HIS A 51 12.17 2.03 6.00
N ARG A 52 10.87 1.87 5.79
CA ARG A 52 10.26 1.58 4.49
C ARG A 52 9.42 2.74 4.04
N MET A 53 9.60 3.18 2.81
CA MET A 53 8.90 4.33 2.24
C MET A 53 8.39 4.02 0.84
N ILE A 54 7.08 4.12 0.67
CA ILE A 54 6.42 4.04 -0.63
C ILE A 54 6.23 5.47 -1.14
N VAL A 55 6.78 5.75 -2.31
CA VAL A 55 6.57 7.01 -3.03
C VAL A 55 5.61 6.75 -4.17
N THR A 56 4.48 7.43 -4.19
CA THR A 56 3.41 7.17 -5.16
C THR A 56 2.91 8.43 -5.83
N ASP A 57 2.58 8.32 -7.11
CA ASP A 57 1.88 9.34 -7.91
C ASP A 57 0.37 9.03 -8.06
N LEU A 58 -0.12 7.96 -7.42
CA LEU A 58 -1.54 7.61 -7.42
C LEU A 58 -2.36 8.65 -6.65
N GLN A 59 -3.42 9.15 -7.29
CA GLN A 59 -4.40 10.04 -6.67
C GLN A 59 -5.53 9.21 -6.05
N LEU A 60 -5.41 8.93 -4.76
CA LEU A 60 -6.33 8.07 -4.01
C LEU A 60 -7.37 8.87 -3.20
N GLY A 61 -7.24 10.20 -3.17
CA GLY A 61 -8.03 11.09 -2.30
C GLY A 61 -7.59 10.98 -0.84
N SER A 62 -6.34 10.63 -0.58
CA SER A 62 -5.75 10.47 0.74
C SER A 62 -5.21 11.77 1.30
N LEU A 63 -5.02 11.82 2.64
CA LEU A 63 -4.56 13.05 3.31
C LEU A 63 -3.13 13.44 2.89
N MET A 64 -2.26 12.48 2.56
CA MET A 64 -0.88 12.76 2.14
C MET A 64 -0.79 13.63 0.87
N GLU A 65 -1.83 13.65 0.03
CA GLU A 65 -1.86 14.43 -1.21
C GLU A 65 -1.87 15.95 -0.95
N ILE A 66 -2.18 16.40 0.27
CA ILE A 66 -2.07 17.83 0.62
C ILE A 66 -0.61 18.32 0.63
N SER A 67 0.37 17.42 0.67
CA SER A 67 1.78 17.76 0.49
C SER A 67 2.07 18.57 -0.76
N GLU A 68 1.29 18.34 -1.81
CA GLU A 68 1.46 19.03 -3.10
C GLU A 68 1.16 20.53 -3.02
N THR A 69 0.35 20.96 -2.05
CA THR A 69 -0.20 22.32 -2.02
C THR A 69 -0.09 23.03 -0.67
N MET A 70 0.22 22.32 0.42
CA MET A 70 0.15 22.88 1.77
C MET A 70 1.43 22.67 2.59
N MET A 71 1.59 21.50 3.22
CA MET A 71 2.73 21.22 4.09
C MET A 71 3.17 19.74 3.94
N PRO A 72 4.41 19.38 4.30
CA PRO A 72 4.84 17.99 4.29
C PRO A 72 3.86 17.11 5.05
N THR A 73 3.33 16.10 4.36
CA THR A 73 2.34 15.18 4.92
C THR A 73 2.69 13.76 4.53
N VAL A 74 2.74 12.87 5.51
CA VAL A 74 3.02 11.45 5.31
C VAL A 74 1.92 10.61 5.94
N THR A 75 1.61 9.49 5.32
CA THR A 75 0.81 8.43 5.94
C THR A 75 1.74 7.37 6.49
N ILE A 76 1.54 6.96 7.73
CA ILE A 76 2.30 5.89 8.39
C ILE A 76 1.37 4.72 8.64
N GLU A 77 1.64 3.61 7.99
CA GLU A 77 1.04 2.32 8.27
C GLU A 77 1.89 1.60 9.32
N CYS A 78 1.37 1.51 10.53
CA CYS A 78 2.13 0.98 11.69
C CYS A 78 2.23 -0.55 11.71
N GLY A 79 1.58 -1.24 10.78
CA GLY A 79 1.45 -2.70 10.72
C GLY A 79 -0.01 -3.12 10.69
N GLY A 80 -0.27 -4.42 10.72
CA GLY A 80 -1.64 -4.94 10.68
C GLY A 80 -2.47 -4.56 11.91
N ALA A 81 -3.76 -4.34 11.72
CA ALA A 81 -4.68 -3.96 12.81
C ALA A 81 -4.79 -5.03 13.93
N GLN A 82 -4.41 -6.28 13.64
CA GLN A 82 -4.37 -7.39 14.59
C GLN A 82 -2.95 -7.68 15.11
N ASP A 83 -1.92 -6.97 14.61
CA ASP A 83 -0.54 -7.20 15.01
C ASP A 83 -0.26 -6.52 16.35
N LEU A 84 0.27 -7.26 17.30
CA LEU A 84 0.50 -6.76 18.67
C LEU A 84 1.52 -5.61 18.72
N GLU A 85 2.43 -5.54 17.75
CA GLU A 85 3.51 -4.56 17.71
C GLU A 85 3.11 -3.24 17.05
N SER A 86 1.98 -3.18 16.34
CA SER A 86 1.57 -2.00 15.57
C SER A 86 1.29 -0.79 16.48
N ASN A 87 0.64 -0.99 17.63
CA ASN A 87 0.39 0.08 18.60
C ASN A 87 1.69 0.57 19.27
N ALA A 88 2.64 -0.34 19.54
CA ALA A 88 3.95 0.03 20.08
C ALA A 88 4.73 0.85 19.05
N MET A 89 4.70 0.47 17.78
CA MET A 89 5.32 1.20 16.67
C MET A 89 4.79 2.63 16.58
N ALA A 90 3.47 2.82 16.64
CA ALA A 90 2.85 4.15 16.63
C ALA A 90 3.30 4.99 17.84
N ALA A 91 3.27 4.41 19.05
CA ALA A 91 3.66 5.09 20.28
C ALA A 91 5.14 5.48 20.29
N ASP A 92 6.03 4.60 19.82
CA ASP A 92 7.46 4.85 19.73
C ASP A 92 7.79 5.96 18.73
N GLY A 93 7.15 5.94 17.55
CA GLY A 93 7.29 6.99 16.55
C GLY A 93 6.81 8.35 17.05
N LEU A 94 5.65 8.41 17.68
CA LEU A 94 5.13 9.64 18.32
C LEU A 94 6.04 10.12 19.46
N SER A 95 6.61 9.21 20.25
CA SER A 95 7.56 9.58 21.31
C SER A 95 8.80 10.24 20.73
N ARG A 96 9.37 9.70 19.65
CA ARG A 96 10.49 10.32 18.93
C ARG A 96 10.11 11.70 18.40
N TYR A 97 8.96 11.81 17.71
CA TYR A 97 8.44 13.07 17.21
C TYR A 97 8.38 14.16 18.30
N MET A 98 7.88 13.81 19.49
CA MET A 98 7.71 14.76 20.60
C MET A 98 9.02 15.16 21.30
N THR A 99 10.12 14.45 21.08
CA THR A 99 11.41 14.71 21.71
C THR A 99 12.39 15.50 20.83
N LEU A 100 12.06 15.70 19.55
CA LEU A 100 12.91 16.42 18.60
C LEU A 100 12.55 17.90 18.56
N ASP A 101 13.57 18.77 18.50
CA ASP A 101 13.42 20.21 18.31
C ASP A 101 13.07 20.56 16.84
N ASP A 102 13.53 19.74 15.88
CA ASP A 102 13.27 19.89 14.45
C ASP A 102 12.98 18.52 13.84
N VAL A 103 11.72 18.25 13.58
CA VAL A 103 11.25 16.96 13.03
C VAL A 103 11.37 16.86 11.52
N LEU A 104 11.66 17.96 10.83
CA LEU A 104 11.78 18.02 9.37
C LEU A 104 13.23 17.89 8.90
N SER A 105 14.17 17.73 9.81
CA SER A 105 15.58 17.51 9.50
C SER A 105 15.97 16.05 9.58
N ASN A 106 16.61 15.55 8.53
CA ASN A 106 17.12 14.17 8.46
C ASN A 106 18.33 13.87 9.38
N GLN A 107 18.81 14.85 10.15
CA GLN A 107 19.97 14.70 11.03
C GLN A 107 19.73 13.77 12.23
N HIS A 108 18.51 13.28 12.41
CA HIS A 108 18.11 12.50 13.59
C HIS A 108 18.00 10.99 13.33
N SER A 109 18.14 10.54 12.08
CA SER A 109 17.96 9.14 11.72
C SER A 109 19.24 8.53 11.18
N ASP A 110 19.74 7.52 11.88
CA ASP A 110 20.78 6.62 11.35
C ASP A 110 20.19 5.53 10.42
N MET A 111 18.86 5.54 10.20
CA MET A 111 18.18 4.57 9.36
C MET A 111 18.25 4.94 7.89
N THR A 112 18.77 4.03 7.07
CA THR A 112 18.64 4.10 5.62
C THR A 112 17.23 3.68 5.23
N LEU A 113 16.49 4.56 4.55
CA LEU A 113 15.16 4.23 4.03
C LEU A 113 15.28 3.30 2.81
N GLU A 114 14.42 2.30 2.78
CA GLU A 114 14.16 1.45 1.62
C GLU A 114 12.99 2.05 0.85
N PHE A 115 13.24 2.50 -0.39
CA PHE A 115 12.23 3.16 -1.21
C PHE A 115 11.54 2.18 -2.15
N PHE A 116 10.23 2.42 -2.38
CA PHE A 116 9.41 1.69 -3.34
C PHE A 116 8.64 2.70 -4.18
N HIS A 117 8.91 2.73 -5.48
CA HIS A 117 8.38 3.77 -6.36
C HIS A 117 7.20 3.27 -7.18
N ASN A 118 6.20 4.16 -7.31
CA ASN A 118 5.08 4.04 -8.25
C ASN A 118 4.39 2.66 -8.21
N PRO A 119 3.88 2.24 -7.04
CA PRO A 119 3.15 0.99 -6.94
C PRO A 119 1.93 1.00 -7.84
N MET A 120 1.69 -0.11 -8.51
CA MET A 120 0.45 -0.36 -9.27
C MET A 120 -0.54 -1.13 -8.40
N ARG A 121 -1.83 -1.01 -8.70
CA ARG A 121 -2.90 -1.71 -7.99
C ARG A 121 -3.40 -2.88 -8.82
N LEU A 122 -3.47 -4.07 -8.22
CA LEU A 122 -4.26 -5.16 -8.76
C LEU A 122 -5.68 -5.06 -8.24
N GLU A 123 -6.62 -4.81 -9.13
CA GLU A 123 -8.03 -4.58 -8.82
C GLU A 123 -8.92 -5.67 -9.43
N LEU A 124 -10.01 -5.96 -8.72
CA LEU A 124 -11.10 -6.77 -9.26
C LEU A 124 -11.97 -5.89 -10.16
N LEU A 125 -12.33 -6.39 -11.34
CA LEU A 125 -13.25 -5.68 -12.21
C LEU A 125 -14.68 -5.66 -11.63
N GLU A 126 -15.46 -4.66 -12.02
CA GLU A 126 -16.85 -4.53 -11.60
C GLU A 126 -17.66 -5.80 -11.88
N ASN A 127 -18.55 -6.15 -10.94
CA ASN A 127 -19.41 -7.32 -10.96
C ASN A 127 -18.70 -8.68 -10.88
N LYS A 128 -17.39 -8.70 -10.61
CA LYS A 128 -16.65 -9.95 -10.33
C LYS A 128 -16.66 -10.26 -8.85
N GLU A 129 -16.51 -11.54 -8.53
CA GLU A 129 -16.49 -12.03 -7.17
C GLU A 129 -15.07 -12.41 -6.72
N ILE A 130 -14.81 -12.31 -5.41
CA ILE A 130 -13.57 -12.76 -4.80
C ILE A 130 -13.86 -13.71 -3.64
N ALA A 131 -13.07 -14.77 -3.55
CA ALA A 131 -13.00 -15.67 -2.41
C ALA A 131 -11.56 -16.00 -2.07
N TYR A 132 -11.35 -16.64 -0.92
CA TYR A 132 -10.04 -17.17 -0.50
C TYR A 132 -10.18 -18.68 -0.24
N GLY A 133 -9.29 -19.47 -0.82
CA GLY A 133 -9.35 -20.92 -0.71
C GLY A 133 -8.25 -21.64 -1.48
N ASP A 134 -8.07 -22.94 -1.18
CA ASP A 134 -7.02 -23.78 -1.77
C ASP A 134 -7.40 -24.36 -3.15
N HIS A 135 -8.57 -24.05 -3.66
CA HIS A 135 -9.07 -24.45 -4.97
C HIS A 135 -10.03 -23.40 -5.52
N CYS A 136 -10.34 -23.46 -6.81
CA CYS A 136 -11.27 -22.52 -7.44
C CYS A 136 -12.67 -22.63 -6.81
N LEU A 137 -13.11 -21.56 -6.13
CA LEU A 137 -14.43 -21.47 -5.46
C LEU A 137 -15.41 -20.60 -6.27
N ILE A 138 -14.91 -19.70 -7.11
CA ILE A 138 -15.68 -18.70 -7.84
C ILE A 138 -15.64 -19.02 -9.34
N GLN A 139 -16.81 -19.00 -10.00
CA GLN A 139 -16.92 -19.21 -11.45
C GLN A 139 -16.78 -17.91 -12.25
N ASP A 140 -17.18 -16.77 -11.67
CA ASP A 140 -17.08 -15.46 -12.31
C ASP A 140 -16.32 -14.49 -11.40
N GLY A 141 -15.00 -14.68 -11.36
CA GLY A 141 -14.12 -13.89 -10.50
C GLY A 141 -12.82 -14.61 -10.16
N VAL A 142 -12.25 -14.29 -9.01
CA VAL A 142 -10.97 -14.81 -8.56
C VAL A 142 -11.09 -15.52 -7.21
N THR A 143 -10.40 -16.63 -7.06
CA THR A 143 -10.12 -17.24 -5.75
C THR A 143 -8.64 -17.10 -5.46
N LEU A 144 -8.26 -16.26 -4.50
CA LEU A 144 -6.87 -16.15 -4.05
C LEU A 144 -6.56 -17.23 -3.01
N LEU A 145 -5.30 -17.68 -2.99
CA LEU A 145 -4.83 -18.56 -1.94
C LEU A 145 -4.77 -17.78 -0.61
N PRO A 146 -5.20 -18.35 0.53
CA PRO A 146 -5.07 -17.68 1.83
C PRO A 146 -3.62 -17.32 2.19
N SER A 147 -2.66 -18.09 1.68
CA SER A 147 -1.23 -17.83 1.88
C SER A 147 -0.71 -16.57 1.19
N VAL A 148 -1.49 -15.91 0.32
CA VAL A 148 -1.08 -14.68 -0.38
C VAL A 148 -0.72 -13.56 0.60
N GLU A 149 -1.35 -13.51 1.77
CA GLU A 149 -1.06 -12.53 2.83
C GLU A 149 0.37 -12.62 3.36
N HIS A 150 0.99 -13.80 3.33
CA HIS A 150 2.38 -13.99 3.74
C HIS A 150 3.39 -13.28 2.83
N TYR A 151 2.95 -12.83 1.66
CA TYR A 151 3.80 -12.08 0.73
C TYR A 151 3.71 -10.55 0.92
N ASN A 152 3.04 -10.04 1.97
CA ASN A 152 3.11 -8.62 2.29
C ASN A 152 4.56 -8.20 2.51
N PHE A 153 5.05 -7.22 1.72
CA PHE A 153 6.46 -6.83 1.59
C PHE A 153 7.41 -7.97 1.16
N GLY A 154 6.85 -9.06 0.66
CA GLY A 154 7.57 -10.19 0.08
C GLY A 154 7.63 -10.14 -1.44
N TYR A 155 8.54 -10.93 -2.01
CA TYR A 155 8.64 -11.12 -3.45
C TYR A 155 7.91 -12.40 -3.86
N VAL A 156 7.23 -12.28 -4.99
CA VAL A 156 6.67 -13.42 -5.73
C VAL A 156 7.21 -13.39 -7.16
N ASP A 157 7.29 -14.57 -7.78
CA ASP A 157 7.75 -14.74 -9.16
C ASP A 157 6.90 -15.77 -9.91
N ALA A 158 7.29 -16.09 -11.15
CA ALA A 158 6.56 -17.00 -12.02
C ALA A 158 6.38 -18.43 -11.45
N THR A 159 7.02 -18.79 -10.34
CA THR A 159 6.89 -20.13 -9.72
C THR A 159 5.79 -20.16 -8.64
N ILE A 160 5.33 -18.98 -8.18
CA ILE A 160 4.38 -18.84 -7.07
C ILE A 160 2.97 -18.70 -7.61
N GLN A 161 2.12 -19.65 -7.30
CA GLN A 161 0.68 -19.53 -7.57
C GLN A 161 0.03 -18.62 -6.54
N LEU A 162 -0.72 -17.61 -7.00
CA LEU A 162 -1.44 -16.66 -6.14
C LEU A 162 -2.90 -17.02 -5.95
N GLY A 163 -3.48 -17.79 -6.88
CA GLY A 163 -4.90 -18.13 -6.83
C GLY A 163 -5.37 -18.84 -8.09
N PHE A 164 -6.68 -18.71 -8.37
CA PHE A 164 -7.38 -19.35 -9.47
C PHE A 164 -8.35 -18.37 -10.13
N ILE A 165 -8.48 -18.43 -11.45
CA ILE A 165 -9.50 -17.73 -12.24
C ILE A 165 -10.16 -18.73 -13.19
N SER A 166 -11.49 -18.75 -13.18
CA SER A 166 -12.29 -19.59 -14.10
C SER A 166 -12.78 -18.74 -15.26
N GLY A 167 -11.88 -18.35 -16.15
CA GLY A 167 -12.23 -17.48 -17.28
C GLY A 167 -11.02 -16.74 -17.81
N ASP A 168 -11.23 -15.59 -18.43
CA ASP A 168 -10.16 -14.75 -18.94
C ASP A 168 -9.61 -13.83 -17.84
N LEU A 169 -8.29 -13.68 -17.83
CA LEU A 169 -7.58 -12.84 -16.88
C LEU A 169 -7.99 -11.36 -17.00
N ALA A 170 -8.03 -10.85 -18.24
CA ALA A 170 -8.34 -9.45 -18.53
C ALA A 170 -9.82 -9.11 -18.35
N ASP A 171 -10.70 -10.13 -18.35
CA ASP A 171 -12.12 -9.96 -18.02
C ASP A 171 -12.39 -10.04 -16.51
N THR A 172 -11.39 -10.36 -15.70
CA THR A 172 -11.54 -10.57 -14.25
C THR A 172 -10.76 -9.55 -13.43
N LEU A 173 -9.52 -9.26 -13.79
CA LEU A 173 -8.59 -8.42 -13.05
C LEU A 173 -8.04 -7.30 -13.93
N SER A 174 -7.63 -6.21 -13.29
CA SER A 174 -6.98 -5.06 -13.92
C SER A 174 -5.74 -4.65 -13.12
N VAL A 175 -4.68 -4.27 -13.82
CA VAL A 175 -3.52 -3.55 -13.27
C VAL A 175 -3.33 -2.29 -14.09
N LYS A 176 -3.40 -1.13 -13.47
CA LYS A 176 -3.20 0.14 -14.16
C LYS A 176 -1.93 0.81 -13.69
N ASP A 177 -1.18 1.37 -14.65
CA ASP A 177 -0.11 2.31 -14.35
C ASP A 177 -0.67 3.71 -14.03
N SER A 178 0.19 4.63 -13.61
CA SER A 178 -0.18 6.01 -13.26
C SER A 178 -0.79 6.80 -14.41
N ALA A 179 -0.53 6.41 -15.66
CA ALA A 179 -1.13 7.00 -16.87
C ALA A 179 -2.51 6.39 -17.19
N GLY A 180 -2.97 5.40 -16.41
CA GLY A 180 -4.23 4.66 -16.62
C GLY A 180 -4.15 3.57 -17.68
N GLY A 181 -2.95 3.23 -18.16
CA GLY A 181 -2.70 2.15 -19.10
C GLY A 181 -2.90 0.77 -18.45
N GLU A 182 -3.64 -0.11 -19.14
CA GLU A 182 -3.87 -1.49 -18.66
C GLU A 182 -2.60 -2.35 -18.83
N ARG A 183 -2.15 -2.96 -17.75
CA ARG A 183 -0.88 -3.69 -17.67
C ARG A 183 -1.02 -5.13 -17.15
N ILE A 184 -2.24 -5.64 -16.98
CA ILE A 184 -2.47 -6.97 -16.37
C ILE A 184 -1.67 -8.08 -17.07
N ALA A 185 -1.63 -8.08 -18.40
CA ALA A 185 -0.92 -9.07 -19.20
C ALA A 185 0.61 -8.98 -19.10
N ASP A 186 1.17 -7.85 -18.62
CA ASP A 186 2.61 -7.70 -18.42
C ASP A 186 3.07 -8.35 -17.11
N TYR A 187 2.17 -8.41 -16.13
CA TYR A 187 2.48 -8.84 -14.76
C TYR A 187 1.94 -10.20 -14.40
N PHE A 188 0.83 -10.64 -15.01
CA PHE A 188 0.16 -11.89 -14.63
C PHE A 188 -0.17 -12.76 -15.84
N GLU A 189 -0.31 -14.06 -15.59
CA GLU A 189 -0.77 -15.04 -16.56
C GLU A 189 -1.57 -16.14 -15.90
N LEU A 190 -2.37 -16.84 -16.70
CA LEU A 190 -3.04 -18.06 -16.29
C LEU A 190 -2.31 -19.29 -16.83
N ARG A 191 -2.08 -20.26 -15.97
CA ARG A 191 -1.59 -21.60 -16.30
C ARG A 191 -2.53 -22.63 -15.71
N ASP A 192 -3.23 -23.37 -16.55
CA ASP A 192 -4.23 -24.37 -16.13
C ASP A 192 -5.25 -23.81 -15.12
N GLY A 193 -5.72 -22.58 -15.32
CA GLY A 193 -6.63 -21.86 -14.42
C GLY A 193 -5.99 -21.28 -13.15
N GLY A 194 -4.72 -21.56 -12.89
CA GLY A 194 -3.95 -20.94 -11.80
C GLY A 194 -3.43 -19.56 -12.20
N LEU A 195 -3.54 -18.59 -11.29
CA LEU A 195 -3.03 -17.24 -11.43
C LEU A 195 -1.56 -17.17 -10.96
N TYR A 196 -0.67 -16.70 -11.83
CA TYR A 196 0.77 -16.58 -11.56
C TYR A 196 1.33 -15.23 -11.98
N PRO A 197 2.33 -14.68 -11.26
CA PRO A 197 3.13 -13.57 -11.78
C PRO A 197 3.93 -14.01 -13.02
N ARG A 198 4.13 -13.11 -13.97
CA ARG A 198 5.04 -13.32 -15.13
C ARG A 198 6.48 -13.00 -14.81
N ARG A 199 6.70 -12.14 -13.82
CA ARG A 199 8.01 -11.63 -13.43
C ARG A 199 8.09 -11.51 -11.91
N LYS A 200 9.29 -11.28 -11.40
CA LYS A 200 9.48 -11.01 -9.97
C LYS A 200 8.88 -9.65 -9.64
N ILE A 201 7.97 -9.63 -8.67
CA ILE A 201 7.31 -8.43 -8.14
C ILE A 201 7.28 -8.49 -6.61
N LYS A 202 7.24 -7.34 -5.96
CA LYS A 202 7.01 -7.21 -4.53
C LYS A 202 5.56 -6.81 -4.29
N LEU A 203 4.91 -7.42 -3.30
CA LEU A 203 3.50 -7.16 -2.98
C LEU A 203 3.37 -6.34 -1.69
N PHE A 204 2.37 -5.46 -1.65
CA PHE A 204 2.03 -4.63 -0.48
C PHE A 204 0.53 -4.65 -0.23
N MET A 205 0.13 -4.38 1.02
CA MET A 205 -1.26 -4.20 1.43
C MET A 205 -2.17 -5.36 1.01
N VAL A 206 -1.60 -6.57 1.02
CA VAL A 206 -2.36 -7.79 0.74
C VAL A 206 -3.35 -8.02 1.88
N THR A 207 -4.61 -8.27 1.54
CA THR A 207 -5.65 -8.61 2.51
C THR A 207 -6.31 -9.93 2.15
N THR A 208 -6.74 -10.68 3.16
CA THR A 208 -7.58 -11.89 2.99
C THR A 208 -9.05 -11.61 3.33
N ASN A 209 -9.42 -10.35 3.51
CA ASN A 209 -10.81 -9.93 3.70
C ASN A 209 -11.47 -9.60 2.36
N PRO A 210 -12.45 -10.41 1.87
CA PRO A 210 -13.06 -10.22 0.56
C PRO A 210 -13.84 -8.90 0.43
N GLU A 211 -14.36 -8.36 1.53
CA GLU A 211 -15.07 -7.08 1.52
C GLU A 211 -14.14 -5.89 1.29
N ILE A 212 -12.95 -5.95 1.87
CA ILE A 212 -11.91 -4.92 1.70
C ILE A 212 -11.34 -5.04 0.29
N ALA A 213 -10.93 -6.24 -0.13
CA ALA A 213 -10.38 -6.49 -1.46
C ALA A 213 -11.32 -6.06 -2.60
N ARG A 214 -12.65 -6.19 -2.41
CA ARG A 214 -13.65 -5.74 -3.40
C ARG A 214 -13.82 -4.23 -3.45
N LYS A 215 -13.64 -3.53 -2.34
CA LYS A 215 -13.88 -2.08 -2.24
C LYS A 215 -12.66 -1.23 -2.56
N ASP A 216 -11.49 -1.79 -2.42
CA ASP A 216 -10.22 -1.13 -2.63
C ASP A 216 -9.42 -1.84 -3.74
N CYS A 217 -8.48 -2.69 -3.39
CA CYS A 217 -7.71 -3.52 -4.32
C CYS A 217 -7.36 -4.85 -3.66
N LEU A 218 -6.90 -5.81 -4.46
CA LEU A 218 -6.42 -7.09 -3.94
C LEU A 218 -5.08 -6.91 -3.24
N PHE A 219 -4.20 -6.15 -3.87
CA PHE A 219 -2.89 -5.74 -3.36
C PHE A 219 -2.24 -4.72 -4.30
N TYR A 220 -1.20 -4.05 -3.80
CA TYR A 220 -0.28 -3.25 -4.60
C TYR A 220 0.94 -4.07 -4.99
N LEU A 221 1.55 -3.70 -6.11
CA LEU A 221 2.76 -4.35 -6.62
C LEU A 221 3.77 -3.33 -7.15
N VAL A 222 5.06 -3.65 -7.00
CA VAL A 222 6.17 -2.93 -7.65
C VAL A 222 7.15 -3.92 -8.25
N GLU A 223 7.88 -3.50 -9.28
CA GLU A 223 9.06 -4.23 -9.75
C GLU A 223 10.22 -4.03 -8.77
N PRO A 224 11.12 -5.03 -8.59
CA PRO A 224 12.35 -4.80 -7.87
C PRO A 224 13.17 -3.72 -8.57
N GLU A 225 13.79 -2.84 -7.81
CA GLU A 225 14.84 -1.97 -8.32
C GLU A 225 16.10 -2.83 -8.62
N ASP A 226 16.69 -2.64 -9.80
CA ASP A 226 17.93 -3.34 -10.26
C ASP A 226 19.18 -2.89 -9.46
#